data_c46957865c61ff1613cf2e7148c03aa0
#
_entry.id   c46957865c61ff1613cf2e7148c03aa0
#
_cell.length_a   1.000
_cell.length_b   1.000
_cell.length_c   1.000
_cell.angle_alpha   90.00
_cell.angle_beta   90.00
_cell.angle_gamma   90.00
#
_symmetry.space_group_name_H-M   'P 1'
#
loop_
_entity.id
_entity.type
_entity.pdbx_description
1 polymer ?
#
loop_
_entity_poly.entity_id
_entity_poly.type
_entity_poly.pdbx_seq_one_letter_code
_entity_poly.pdbx_strand_id
1 'polypeptide(L)'
;LAYVGHSHGIKLELTPRENLRMSMVLSGTQNATGLARALDQVGLSGSEDIPCASLSAGQRRRVALGRLYLTQATVWILDEPLSAIDQAGSAEFESLLCRHAGNGGITVLTGHQKLSVSGQAITNLSLPA
;
A
#
# COMPACT_ATOMS: atom_id res chain seq x y z
N LEU A 1 8.23 -11.45 1.76
CA LEU A 1 6.78 -11.40 1.57
C LEU A 1 6.20 -10.19 2.28
N ALA A 2 5.45 -9.38 1.58
CA ALA A 2 4.70 -8.28 2.18
C ALA A 2 3.20 -8.64 2.18
N TYR A 3 2.53 -8.34 3.29
CA TYR A 3 1.11 -8.58 3.46
C TYR A 3 0.38 -7.30 3.91
N VAL A 4 -0.70 -6.97 3.22
CA VAL A 4 -1.62 -5.90 3.61
C VAL A 4 -3.02 -6.50 3.68
N GLY A 5 -3.50 -6.72 4.90
CA GLY A 5 -4.79 -7.33 5.16
C GLY A 5 -5.95 -6.34 5.17
N HIS A 6 -7.14 -6.87 5.36
CA HIS A 6 -8.36 -6.08 5.51
C HIS A 6 -8.28 -5.13 6.72
N SER A 7 -7.81 -5.63 7.86
CA SER A 7 -7.38 -4.79 8.98
C SER A 7 -6.04 -4.18 8.63
N HIS A 8 -5.94 -2.87 8.60
CA HIS A 8 -4.81 -2.16 8.02
C HIS A 8 -3.45 -2.47 8.65
N GLY A 9 -3.43 -3.05 9.85
CA GLY A 9 -2.19 -3.33 10.57
C GLY A 9 -1.41 -2.08 10.96
N ILE A 10 -2.09 -0.94 11.00
CA ILE A 10 -1.54 0.34 11.47
C ILE A 10 -1.93 0.57 12.92
N LYS A 11 -1.10 1.32 13.64
CA LYS A 11 -1.39 1.76 15.00
C LYS A 11 -2.06 3.12 14.98
N LEU A 12 -3.26 3.19 15.54
CA LEU A 12 -4.11 4.40 15.49
C LEU A 12 -3.53 5.54 16.33
N GLU A 13 -2.78 5.23 17.38
CA GLU A 13 -2.11 6.19 18.26
C GLU A 13 -0.92 6.88 17.56
N LEU A 14 -0.37 6.25 16.54
CA LEU A 14 0.78 6.76 15.79
C LEU A 14 0.31 7.57 14.57
N THR A 15 1.17 8.48 14.15
CA THR A 15 1.02 9.22 12.88
C THR A 15 1.35 8.32 11.68
N PRO A 16 0.96 8.70 10.45
CA PRO A 16 1.42 8.02 9.23
C PRO A 16 2.93 7.87 9.17
N ARG A 17 3.65 8.94 9.47
CA ARG A 17 5.12 8.95 9.48
C ARG A 17 5.69 7.92 10.47
N GLU A 18 5.15 7.86 11.67
CA GLU A 18 5.59 6.92 12.70
C GLU A 18 5.26 5.48 12.35
N ASN A 19 4.05 5.22 11.81
CA ASN A 19 3.64 3.90 11.34
C ASN A 19 4.59 3.37 10.24
N LEU A 20 4.88 4.18 9.23
CA LEU A 20 5.77 3.79 8.14
C LEU A 20 7.22 3.64 8.59
N ARG A 21 7.69 4.51 9.50
CA ARG A 21 9.03 4.39 10.09
C ARG A 21 9.17 3.08 10.86
N MET A 22 8.18 2.73 11.66
CA MET A 22 8.17 1.46 12.39
C MET A 22 8.22 0.26 11.42
N SER A 23 7.45 0.30 10.34
CA SER A 23 7.48 -0.72 9.30
C SER A 23 8.87 -0.87 8.66
N MET A 24 9.55 0.24 8.41
CA MET A 24 10.92 0.24 7.89
C MET A 24 11.90 -0.44 8.85
N VAL A 25 11.84 -0.07 10.13
CA VAL A 25 12.71 -0.67 11.16
C VAL A 25 12.49 -2.17 11.25
N LEU A 26 11.24 -2.61 11.26
CA LEU A 26 10.88 -4.04 11.33
C LEU A 26 11.33 -4.82 10.09
N SER A 27 11.39 -4.19 8.93
CA SER A 27 11.89 -4.81 7.69
C SER A 27 13.40 -4.68 7.50
N GLY A 28 14.11 -4.07 8.44
CA GLY A 28 15.56 -3.89 8.38
C GLY A 28 16.04 -2.82 7.39
N THR A 29 15.15 -1.95 6.93
CA THR A 29 15.49 -0.84 6.04
C THR A 29 15.52 0.48 6.80
N GLN A 30 16.43 1.37 6.42
CA GLN A 30 16.50 2.73 6.95
C GLN A 30 16.72 3.69 5.79
N ASN A 31 15.64 4.30 5.30
CA ASN A 31 15.69 5.23 4.19
C ASN A 31 14.73 6.41 4.44
N ALA A 32 15.25 7.47 5.07
CA ALA A 32 14.46 8.65 5.40
C ALA A 32 13.89 9.35 4.15
N THR A 33 14.65 9.39 3.05
CA THR A 33 14.18 9.96 1.78
C THR A 33 13.06 9.12 1.18
N GLY A 34 13.17 7.79 1.26
CA GLY A 34 12.13 6.87 0.83
C GLY A 34 10.84 7.04 1.62
N LEU A 35 10.93 7.30 2.93
CA LEU A 35 9.79 7.56 3.79
C LEU A 35 9.00 8.80 3.35
N ALA A 36 9.68 9.93 3.14
CA ALA A 36 9.04 11.16 2.69
C ALA A 36 8.38 10.97 1.32
N ARG A 37 9.05 10.31 0.40
CA ARG A 37 8.52 9.98 -0.93
C ARG A 37 7.30 9.06 -0.85
N ALA A 38 7.32 8.04 0.00
CA ALA A 38 6.18 7.14 0.18
C ALA A 38 4.95 7.88 0.68
N LEU A 39 5.10 8.78 1.65
CA LEU A 39 4.01 9.60 2.18
C LEU A 39 3.41 10.51 1.10
N ASP A 40 4.24 11.11 0.27
CA ASP A 40 3.80 11.94 -0.85
C ASP A 40 3.06 11.11 -1.90
N GLN A 41 3.60 9.97 -2.30
CA GLN A 41 3.02 9.11 -3.33
C GLN A 41 1.67 8.52 -2.94
N VAL A 42 1.41 8.25 -1.66
CA VAL A 42 0.09 7.82 -1.20
C VAL A 42 -0.84 8.99 -0.88
N GLY A 43 -0.44 10.23 -1.15
CA GLY A 43 -1.28 11.41 -0.98
C GLY A 43 -1.55 11.77 0.49
N LEU A 44 -0.57 11.56 1.36
CA LEU A 44 -0.66 11.90 2.78
C LEU A 44 0.15 13.15 3.16
N SER A 45 0.70 13.87 2.17
CA SER A 45 1.36 15.15 2.40
C SER A 45 0.39 16.14 3.06
N GLY A 46 0.82 16.73 4.17
CA GLY A 46 -0.02 17.58 5.03
C GLY A 46 -0.76 16.82 6.14
N SER A 47 -0.82 15.50 6.10
CA SER A 47 -1.44 14.66 7.13
C SER A 47 -0.44 13.70 7.81
N GLU A 48 0.82 13.79 7.45
CA GLU A 48 1.87 12.87 7.88
C GLU A 48 2.11 12.84 9.39
N ASP A 49 1.77 13.92 10.08
CA ASP A 49 1.99 14.08 11.53
C ASP A 49 0.67 14.17 12.34
N ILE A 50 -0.44 13.81 11.73
CA ILE A 50 -1.74 13.69 12.39
C ILE A 50 -1.93 12.24 12.86
N PRO A 51 -2.30 11.98 14.13
CA PRO A 51 -2.56 10.62 14.60
C PRO A 51 -3.57 9.88 13.70
N CYS A 52 -3.29 8.64 13.36
CA CYS A 52 -4.13 7.86 12.45
C CYS A 52 -5.57 7.69 12.95
N ALA A 53 -5.80 7.78 14.26
CA ALA A 53 -7.15 7.79 14.84
C ALA A 53 -8.02 8.93 14.28
N SER A 54 -7.41 10.07 13.94
CA SER A 54 -8.11 11.25 13.39
C SER A 54 -8.24 11.26 11.87
N LEU A 55 -7.68 10.26 11.18
CA LEU A 55 -7.73 10.16 9.72
C LEU A 55 -9.01 9.45 9.26
N SER A 56 -9.41 9.74 8.02
CA SER A 56 -10.50 9.00 7.35
C SER A 56 -10.11 7.54 7.09
N ALA A 57 -11.10 6.69 6.81
CA ALA A 57 -10.85 5.30 6.44
C ALA A 57 -9.94 5.19 5.20
N GLY A 58 -10.16 6.03 4.19
CA GLY A 58 -9.32 6.09 2.99
C GLY A 58 -7.88 6.51 3.29
N GLN A 59 -7.69 7.50 4.15
CA GLN A 59 -6.35 7.92 4.58
C GLN A 59 -5.62 6.83 5.35
N ARG A 60 -6.31 6.14 6.27
CA ARG A 60 -5.75 4.98 6.97
C ARG A 60 -5.35 3.86 6.02
N ARG A 61 -6.17 3.60 5.00
CA ARG A 61 -5.84 2.63 3.96
C ARG A 61 -4.58 3.03 3.21
N ARG A 62 -4.43 4.30 2.89
CA ARG A 62 -3.23 4.84 2.24
C ARG A 62 -1.97 4.68 3.10
N VAL A 63 -2.07 4.85 4.42
CA VAL A 63 -0.95 4.54 5.33
C VAL A 63 -0.53 3.08 5.19
N ALA A 64 -1.48 2.15 5.19
CA ALA A 64 -1.19 0.73 5.02
C ALA A 64 -0.52 0.42 3.68
N LEU A 65 -0.99 1.02 2.59
CA LEU A 65 -0.41 0.87 1.26
C LEU A 65 0.98 1.53 1.14
N GLY A 66 1.25 2.57 1.93
CA GLY A 66 2.54 3.24 1.97
C GLY A 66 3.70 2.31 2.30
N ARG A 67 3.44 1.23 3.03
CA ARG A 67 4.44 0.20 3.33
C ARG A 67 4.98 -0.50 2.09
N LEU A 68 4.17 -0.60 1.03
CA LEU A 68 4.58 -1.24 -0.22
C LEU A 68 5.64 -0.45 -0.98
N TYR A 69 5.71 0.86 -0.77
CA TYR A 69 6.77 1.71 -1.33
C TYR A 69 8.12 1.54 -0.62
N LEU A 70 8.10 0.96 0.57
CA LEU A 70 9.26 0.85 1.46
C LEU A 70 9.79 -0.57 1.57
N THR A 71 9.03 -1.58 1.14
CA THR A 71 9.43 -2.97 1.22
C THR A 71 10.28 -3.39 0.01
N GLN A 72 11.20 -4.32 0.23
CA GLN A 72 11.96 -5.00 -0.82
C GLN A 72 11.41 -6.40 -1.11
N ALA A 73 10.26 -6.75 -0.54
CA ALA A 73 9.64 -8.06 -0.74
C ALA A 73 9.23 -8.26 -2.20
N THR A 74 9.58 -9.40 -2.76
CA THR A 74 9.25 -9.77 -4.15
C THR A 74 7.84 -10.32 -4.30
N VAL A 75 7.23 -10.81 -3.23
CA VAL A 75 5.85 -11.33 -3.22
C VAL A 75 5.00 -10.46 -2.30
N TRP A 76 3.92 -9.94 -2.86
CA TRP A 76 2.90 -9.18 -2.14
C TRP A 76 1.59 -9.95 -2.08
N ILE A 77 0.96 -9.95 -0.91
CA ILE A 77 -0.38 -10.49 -0.70
C ILE A 77 -1.24 -9.36 -0.15
N LEU A 78 -2.27 -8.97 -0.90
CA LEU A 78 -3.07 -7.79 -0.62
C LEU A 78 -4.55 -8.16 -0.56
N ASP A 79 -5.18 -7.91 0.57
CA ASP A 79 -6.60 -8.18 0.77
C ASP A 79 -7.41 -6.90 0.58
N GLU A 80 -8.17 -6.85 -0.51
CA GLU A 80 -8.99 -5.70 -0.93
C GLU A 80 -8.23 -4.35 -0.83
N PRO A 81 -7.08 -4.20 -1.48
CA PRO A 81 -6.22 -3.04 -1.30
C PRO A 81 -6.88 -1.71 -1.71
N LEU A 82 -7.85 -1.74 -2.62
CA LEU A 82 -8.53 -0.54 -3.13
C LEU A 82 -9.80 -0.18 -2.34
N SER A 83 -10.14 -0.91 -1.28
CA SER A 83 -11.27 -0.56 -0.42
C SER A 83 -11.08 0.84 0.17
N ALA A 84 -12.11 1.68 0.07
CA ALA A 84 -12.13 3.08 0.53
C ALA A 84 -11.10 4.01 -0.15
N ILE A 85 -10.53 3.62 -1.29
CA ILE A 85 -9.61 4.43 -2.07
C ILE A 85 -10.37 5.11 -3.22
N ASP A 86 -10.10 6.39 -3.45
CA ASP A 86 -10.65 7.15 -4.57
C ASP A 86 -9.99 6.78 -5.91
N GLN A 87 -10.52 7.32 -7.01
CA GLN A 87 -10.02 7.02 -8.35
C GLN A 87 -8.55 7.40 -8.56
N ALA A 88 -8.14 8.56 -8.03
CA ALA A 88 -6.76 9.01 -8.14
C ALA A 88 -5.80 8.08 -7.37
N GLY A 89 -6.19 7.66 -6.18
CA GLY A 89 -5.43 6.69 -5.38
C GLY A 89 -5.37 5.31 -6.03
N SER A 90 -6.45 4.89 -6.68
CA SER A 90 -6.49 3.63 -7.45
C SER A 90 -5.51 3.64 -8.62
N ALA A 91 -5.45 4.74 -9.38
CA ALA A 91 -4.52 4.89 -10.49
C ALA A 91 -3.05 4.87 -10.02
N GLU A 92 -2.75 5.52 -8.90
CA GLU A 92 -1.41 5.49 -8.32
C GLU A 92 -1.03 4.08 -7.83
N PHE A 93 -1.98 3.37 -7.22
CA PHE A 93 -1.78 1.99 -6.80
C PHE A 93 -1.53 1.04 -8.00
N GLU A 94 -2.28 1.20 -9.08
CA GLU A 94 -2.06 0.43 -10.31
C GLU A 94 -0.67 0.68 -10.90
N SER A 95 -0.19 1.92 -10.87
CA SER A 95 1.17 2.26 -11.26
C SER A 95 2.21 1.58 -10.38
N LEU A 96 1.96 1.50 -9.08
CA LEU A 96 2.82 0.78 -8.15
C LEU A 96 2.89 -0.71 -8.46
N LEU A 97 1.75 -1.35 -8.76
CA LEU A 97 1.69 -2.76 -9.16
C LEU A 97 2.48 -3.01 -10.45
N CYS A 98 2.33 -2.14 -11.44
CA CYS A 98 3.09 -2.22 -12.70
C CYS A 98 4.60 -2.17 -12.46
N ARG A 99 5.05 -1.24 -11.63
CA ARG A 99 6.49 -1.14 -11.28
C ARG A 99 6.99 -2.38 -10.57
N HIS A 100 6.22 -2.89 -9.62
CA HIS A 100 6.58 -4.09 -8.88
C HIS A 100 6.71 -5.30 -9.81
N ALA A 101 5.73 -5.52 -10.68
CA ALA A 101 5.76 -6.60 -11.66
C ALA A 101 6.90 -6.42 -12.68
N GLY A 102 7.15 -5.20 -13.14
CA GLY A 102 8.27 -4.87 -14.03
C GLY A 102 9.64 -5.16 -13.43
N ASN A 103 9.76 -5.13 -12.11
CA ASN A 103 10.95 -5.48 -11.37
C ASN A 103 11.01 -6.98 -10.97
N GLY A 104 10.15 -7.82 -11.56
CA GLY A 104 10.11 -9.26 -11.28
C GLY A 104 9.29 -9.66 -10.07
N GLY A 105 8.51 -8.73 -9.50
CA GLY A 105 7.63 -9.00 -8.37
C GLY A 105 6.36 -9.73 -8.76
N ILE A 106 5.76 -10.40 -7.79
CA ILE A 106 4.47 -11.10 -7.92
C ILE A 106 3.51 -10.50 -6.91
N THR A 107 2.30 -10.20 -7.33
CA THR A 107 1.23 -9.73 -6.45
C THR A 107 0.03 -10.66 -6.53
N VAL A 108 -0.44 -11.12 -5.38
CA VAL A 108 -1.71 -11.80 -5.22
C VAL A 108 -2.65 -10.85 -4.49
N LEU A 109 -3.79 -10.56 -5.08
CA LEU A 109 -4.74 -9.63 -4.45
C LEU A 109 -6.18 -10.12 -4.59
N THR A 110 -7.00 -9.76 -3.63
CA THR A 110 -8.45 -9.90 -3.70
C THR A 110 -9.10 -8.56 -4.01
N GLY A 111 -10.28 -8.57 -4.62
CA GLY A 111 -11.01 -7.34 -4.89
C GLY A 111 -12.20 -7.56 -5.80
N HIS A 112 -13.09 -6.57 -5.82
CA HIS A 112 -14.28 -6.54 -6.66
C HIS A 112 -14.13 -5.60 -7.86
N GLN A 113 -13.07 -4.78 -7.89
CA GLN A 113 -12.80 -3.82 -8.94
C GLN A 113 -11.87 -4.44 -9.99
N LYS A 114 -12.14 -4.11 -11.26
CA LYS A 114 -11.21 -4.46 -12.33
C LYS A 114 -9.99 -3.53 -12.26
N LEU A 115 -8.81 -4.13 -12.32
CA LEU A 115 -7.57 -3.39 -12.43
C LEU A 115 -7.28 -3.08 -13.90
N SER A 116 -6.90 -1.85 -14.18
CA SER A 116 -6.45 -1.40 -15.51
C SER A 116 -4.93 -1.37 -15.55
N VAL A 117 -4.32 -2.56 -15.48
CA VAL A 117 -2.86 -2.70 -15.47
C VAL A 117 -2.38 -2.98 -16.89
N SER A 118 -1.71 -2.00 -17.51
CA SER A 118 -1.20 -2.12 -18.87
C SER A 118 0.10 -2.91 -18.91
N GLY A 119 0.21 -3.84 -19.89
CA GLY A 119 1.47 -4.53 -20.18
C GLY A 119 1.89 -5.61 -19.19
N GLN A 120 1.00 -5.99 -18.25
CA GLN A 120 1.28 -7.04 -17.26
C GLN A 120 0.33 -8.23 -17.46
N ALA A 121 0.83 -9.42 -17.17
CA ALA A 121 0.02 -10.63 -17.17
C ALA A 121 -0.84 -10.69 -15.91
N ILE A 122 -2.16 -10.63 -16.07
CA ILE A 122 -3.12 -10.81 -14.98
C ILE A 122 -3.81 -12.16 -15.14
N THR A 123 -3.69 -13.00 -14.11
CA THR A 123 -4.44 -14.24 -14.01
C THR A 123 -5.57 -14.08 -13.01
N ASN A 124 -6.81 -14.21 -13.46
CA ASN A 124 -7.97 -14.16 -12.60
C ASN A 124 -8.30 -15.57 -12.09
N LEU A 125 -8.37 -15.69 -10.77
CA LEU A 125 -8.79 -16.93 -10.13
C LEU A 125 -10.16 -16.69 -9.49
N SER A 126 -11.16 -17.47 -9.91
CA SER A 126 -12.49 -17.48 -9.30
C SER A 126 -12.56 -18.67 -8.35
N LEU A 127 -12.76 -18.38 -7.08
CA LEU A 127 -12.97 -19.42 -6.08
C LEU A 127 -14.46 -19.78 -6.05
N PRO A 128 -14.81 -21.06 -6.00
CA PRO A 128 -16.20 -21.48 -5.82
C PRO A 128 -16.72 -20.98 -4.46
N ALA A 129 -17.99 -20.57 -4.46
CA ALA A 129 -18.66 -20.10 -3.26
C ALA A 129 -18.87 -21.26 -2.25
#